data_54ce926152d536fa730b7c5cda14f246
#
_entry.id   54ce926152d536fa730b7c5cda14f246
#
_cell.length_a   1.000
_cell.length_b   1.000
_cell.length_c   1.000
_cell.angle_alpha   90.00
_cell.angle_beta   90.00
_cell.angle_gamma   90.00
#
_symmetry.space_group_name_H-M   'P 1'
#
loop_
_entity.id
_entity.type
_entity.pdbx_description
1 polymer ?
#
loop_
_entity_poly.entity_id
_entity_poly.type
_entity_poly.pdbx_seq_one_letter_code
_entity_poly.pdbx_strand_id
1 'polypeptide(L)'
;TVDSWEGLAKSLANGETDIALMGPWGYVLANHFADAQVVSTILYQGKPEYFAIMVTHPGSGLNSVQDLIGPTGKGRTFAFGDKGSTSGYLIPLHFFMQQGIDPEKHFGRVVYTKHQAIQTQVTAGQIDAGADFNRNRSTMIDQGLIQAERSKVIWQSAPLPNDAVAVSAALFKDKALVKRVQDALQEVGPQLKIQP
;
A
#
# COMPACT_ATOMS: atom_id res chain seq x y z
N THR A 1 -14.97 -2.75 12.12
CA THR A 1 -13.74 -2.20 11.51
C THR A 1 -12.64 -3.21 11.72
N VAL A 2 -11.94 -3.59 10.70
CA VAL A 2 -10.78 -4.49 10.78
C VAL A 2 -9.50 -3.65 10.67
N ASP A 3 -8.48 -4.03 11.44
CA ASP A 3 -7.26 -3.24 11.58
C ASP A 3 -6.11 -3.72 10.68
N SER A 4 -6.33 -4.81 9.91
CA SER A 4 -5.33 -5.38 9.01
C SER A 4 -5.96 -5.97 7.75
N TRP A 5 -5.18 -6.08 6.69
CA TRP A 5 -5.60 -6.73 5.44
C TRP A 5 -5.92 -8.21 5.61
N GLU A 6 -5.18 -8.91 6.47
CA GLU A 6 -5.47 -10.31 6.82
C GLU A 6 -6.81 -10.43 7.56
N GLY A 7 -7.08 -9.52 8.50
CA GLY A 7 -8.38 -9.45 9.19
C GLY A 7 -9.53 -9.23 8.23
N LEU A 8 -9.36 -8.40 7.20
CA LEU A 8 -10.38 -8.16 6.18
C LEU A 8 -10.62 -9.41 5.32
N ALA A 9 -9.56 -10.13 4.92
CA ALA A 9 -9.70 -11.39 4.20
C ALA A 9 -10.43 -12.46 5.04
N LYS A 10 -10.12 -12.57 6.32
CA LYS A 10 -10.84 -13.46 7.26
C LYS A 10 -12.31 -13.08 7.41
N SER A 11 -12.62 -11.80 7.50
CA SER A 11 -14.00 -11.30 7.61
C SER A 11 -14.84 -11.64 6.36
N LEU A 12 -14.24 -11.58 5.17
CA LEU A 12 -14.87 -12.07 3.94
C LEU A 12 -15.09 -13.59 3.96
N ALA A 13 -14.10 -14.36 4.45
CA ALA A 13 -14.19 -15.82 4.54
C ALA A 13 -15.31 -16.27 5.48
N ASN A 14 -15.47 -15.58 6.61
CA ASN A 14 -16.46 -15.91 7.65
C ASN A 14 -17.86 -15.36 7.35
N GLY A 15 -18.05 -14.62 6.25
CA GLY A 15 -19.33 -14.00 5.90
C GLY A 15 -19.70 -12.81 6.79
N GLU A 16 -18.75 -12.22 7.51
CA GLU A 16 -18.94 -11.02 8.32
C GLU A 16 -18.91 -9.74 7.46
N THR A 17 -18.28 -9.85 6.29
CA THR A 17 -18.16 -8.78 5.29
C THR A 17 -18.50 -9.35 3.93
N ASP A 18 -19.38 -8.68 3.20
CA ASP A 18 -19.76 -9.07 1.83
C ASP A 18 -19.01 -8.30 0.75
N ILE A 19 -18.64 -7.06 1.04
CA ILE A 19 -17.96 -6.16 0.08
C ILE A 19 -16.77 -5.51 0.77
N ALA A 20 -15.60 -5.55 0.15
CA ALA A 20 -14.37 -4.98 0.67
C ALA A 20 -13.62 -4.19 -0.41
N LEU A 21 -13.09 -3.03 0.00
CA LEU A 21 -12.10 -2.27 -0.78
C LEU A 21 -10.72 -2.66 -0.29
N MET A 22 -9.85 -3.14 -1.18
CA MET A 22 -8.54 -3.64 -0.78
C MET A 22 -7.48 -3.46 -1.86
N GLY A 23 -6.26 -3.24 -1.44
CA GLY A 23 -5.12 -3.19 -2.34
C GLY A 23 -4.89 -4.53 -3.06
N PRO A 24 -4.16 -4.54 -4.18
CA PRO A 24 -3.99 -5.74 -5.02
C PRO A 24 -3.50 -6.97 -4.26
N TRP A 25 -2.51 -6.82 -3.37
CA TRP A 25 -2.01 -7.94 -2.57
C TRP A 25 -3.04 -8.42 -1.54
N GLY A 26 -3.73 -7.49 -0.88
CA GLY A 26 -4.85 -7.84 0.01
C GLY A 26 -5.94 -8.64 -0.71
N TYR A 27 -6.26 -8.28 -1.95
CA TYR A 27 -7.18 -9.06 -2.78
C TYR A 27 -6.64 -10.46 -3.11
N VAL A 28 -5.36 -10.60 -3.47
CA VAL A 28 -4.77 -11.92 -3.75
C VAL A 28 -4.89 -12.83 -2.52
N LEU A 29 -4.65 -12.30 -1.32
CA LEU A 29 -4.85 -13.03 -0.07
C LEU A 29 -6.33 -13.40 0.16
N ALA A 30 -7.25 -12.44 -0.04
CA ALA A 30 -8.68 -12.69 0.10
C ALA A 30 -9.21 -13.71 -0.92
N ASN A 31 -8.74 -13.66 -2.16
CA ASN A 31 -9.06 -14.67 -3.16
C ASN A 31 -8.53 -16.05 -2.77
N HIS A 32 -7.27 -16.12 -2.33
CA HIS A 32 -6.64 -17.39 -1.95
C HIS A 32 -7.30 -18.06 -0.73
N PHE A 33 -7.66 -17.29 0.29
CA PHE A 33 -8.19 -17.83 1.54
C PHE A 33 -9.72 -17.87 1.64
N ALA A 34 -10.41 -17.05 0.83
CA ALA A 34 -11.85 -16.82 0.96
C ALA A 34 -12.60 -16.87 -0.37
N ASP A 35 -11.95 -17.25 -1.48
CA ASP A 35 -12.54 -17.25 -2.82
C ASP A 35 -13.21 -15.90 -3.20
N ALA A 36 -12.75 -14.80 -2.61
CA ALA A 36 -13.26 -13.46 -2.91
C ALA A 36 -13.06 -13.12 -4.40
N GLN A 37 -14.01 -12.40 -5.00
CA GLN A 37 -13.99 -12.07 -6.42
C GLN A 37 -14.00 -10.56 -6.64
N VAL A 38 -13.17 -10.07 -7.56
CA VAL A 38 -13.18 -8.65 -7.97
C VAL A 38 -14.41 -8.38 -8.83
N VAL A 39 -15.11 -7.31 -8.49
CA VAL A 39 -16.27 -6.85 -9.25
C VAL A 39 -16.07 -5.46 -9.85
N SER A 40 -15.12 -4.68 -9.34
CA SER A 40 -14.74 -3.37 -9.86
C SER A 40 -13.32 -3.00 -9.40
N THR A 41 -12.73 -1.98 -10.04
CA THR A 41 -11.48 -1.35 -9.62
C THR A 41 -11.67 0.16 -9.55
N ILE A 42 -10.87 0.84 -8.73
CA ILE A 42 -10.93 2.29 -8.57
C ILE A 42 -10.08 2.97 -9.64
N LEU A 43 -10.65 4.01 -10.25
CA LEU A 43 -9.89 4.97 -11.04
C LEU A 43 -9.64 6.22 -10.17
N TYR A 44 -8.40 6.47 -9.84
CA TYR A 44 -8.03 7.69 -9.13
C TYR A 44 -7.69 8.79 -10.12
N GLN A 45 -8.50 9.85 -10.17
CA GLN A 45 -8.39 10.91 -11.19
C GLN A 45 -8.32 10.36 -12.62
N GLY A 46 -9.13 9.34 -12.91
CA GLY A 46 -9.18 8.66 -14.20
C GLY A 46 -8.02 7.71 -14.51
N LYS A 47 -7.05 7.55 -13.60
CA LYS A 47 -5.90 6.65 -13.78
C LYS A 47 -6.14 5.31 -13.09
N PRO A 48 -5.86 4.18 -13.77
CA PRO A 48 -6.06 2.84 -13.22
C PRO A 48 -4.88 2.35 -12.37
N GLU A 49 -3.84 3.18 -12.17
CA GLU A 49 -2.55 2.76 -11.61
C GLU A 49 -2.01 3.72 -10.55
N TYR A 50 -1.14 3.21 -9.71
CA TYR A 50 -0.34 3.95 -8.75
C TYR A 50 1.08 3.34 -8.64
N PHE A 51 1.94 3.89 -7.79
CA PHE A 51 3.33 3.44 -7.65
C PHE A 51 3.69 3.24 -6.19
N ALA A 52 4.37 2.13 -5.89
CA ALA A 52 5.11 2.00 -4.65
C ALA A 52 6.35 2.89 -4.71
N ILE A 53 6.68 3.51 -3.60
CA ILE A 53 7.87 4.35 -3.46
C ILE A 53 8.64 3.96 -2.20
N MET A 54 9.94 4.24 -2.19
CA MET A 54 10.72 4.30 -0.96
C MET A 54 11.18 5.74 -0.76
N VAL A 55 10.98 6.22 0.46
CA VAL A 55 11.30 7.60 0.83
C VAL A 55 12.34 7.64 1.95
N THR A 56 13.07 8.75 2.00
CA THR A 56 14.06 9.06 3.02
C THR A 56 14.03 10.54 3.36
N HIS A 57 14.70 10.96 4.43
CA HIS A 57 14.86 12.37 4.78
C HIS A 57 16.28 12.87 4.46
N PRO A 58 16.49 14.19 4.25
CA PRO A 58 17.79 14.73 3.83
C PRO A 58 18.95 14.43 4.80
N GLY A 59 18.67 14.31 6.10
CA GLY A 59 19.67 14.02 7.11
C GLY A 59 20.08 12.54 7.24
N SER A 60 19.44 11.62 6.49
CA SER A 60 19.76 10.18 6.55
C SER A 60 21.09 9.80 5.92
N GLY A 61 21.61 10.63 5.02
CA GLY A 61 22.75 10.28 4.16
C GLY A 61 22.40 9.35 2.98
N LEU A 62 21.14 8.94 2.85
CA LEU A 62 20.65 8.09 1.76
C LEU A 62 20.15 8.97 0.61
N ASN A 63 20.87 9.00 -0.50
CA ASN A 63 20.54 9.85 -1.64
C ASN A 63 19.90 9.12 -2.82
N SER A 64 20.04 7.79 -2.83
CA SER A 64 19.57 6.89 -3.88
C SER A 64 19.17 5.54 -3.29
N VAL A 65 18.52 4.71 -4.10
CA VAL A 65 18.24 3.32 -3.71
C VAL A 65 19.54 2.51 -3.58
N GLN A 66 20.59 2.85 -4.32
CA GLN A 66 21.90 2.21 -4.21
C GLN A 66 22.54 2.47 -2.83
N ASP A 67 22.37 3.67 -2.27
CA ASP A 67 22.80 3.96 -0.90
C ASP A 67 22.02 3.10 0.11
N LEU A 68 20.70 2.94 -0.12
CA LEU A 68 19.83 2.16 0.77
C LEU A 68 20.21 0.67 0.79
N ILE A 69 20.50 0.08 -0.38
CA ILE A 69 20.85 -1.34 -0.50
C ILE A 69 22.35 -1.61 -0.28
N GLY A 70 23.17 -0.57 -0.30
CA GLY A 70 24.61 -0.63 -0.11
C GLY A 70 25.08 -0.51 1.34
N PRO A 71 26.38 -0.33 1.54
CA PRO A 71 26.97 -0.21 2.88
C PRO A 71 26.39 0.95 3.71
N THR A 72 26.00 2.06 3.07
CA THR A 72 25.43 3.24 3.73
C THR A 72 24.07 2.93 4.39
N GLY A 73 23.26 2.07 3.75
CA GLY A 73 21.95 1.64 4.28
C GLY A 73 22.04 0.56 5.34
N LYS A 74 23.18 -0.14 5.40
CA LYS A 74 23.39 -1.20 6.41
C LYS A 74 23.34 -0.64 7.82
N GLY A 75 22.53 -1.29 8.67
CA GLY A 75 22.35 -0.86 10.05
C GLY A 75 21.36 0.30 10.24
N ARG A 76 20.82 0.90 9.17
CA ARG A 76 19.79 1.95 9.23
C ARG A 76 18.43 1.39 9.67
N THR A 77 17.51 2.27 10.01
CA THR A 77 16.12 1.90 10.30
C THR A 77 15.28 2.01 9.03
N PHE A 78 14.58 0.91 8.69
CA PHE A 78 13.64 0.88 7.57
C PHE A 78 12.23 0.56 8.05
N ALA A 79 11.24 1.28 7.51
CA ALA A 79 9.82 1.02 7.79
C ALA A 79 9.11 0.41 6.60
N PHE A 80 8.48 -0.73 6.82
CA PHE A 80 7.46 -1.29 5.93
C PHE A 80 6.06 -0.88 6.38
N GLY A 81 5.12 -0.95 5.44
CA GLY A 81 3.68 -0.95 5.73
C GLY A 81 3.22 -2.25 6.37
N ASP A 82 1.89 -2.39 6.50
CA ASP A 82 1.25 -3.66 6.89
C ASP A 82 1.65 -4.78 5.94
N LYS A 83 1.83 -6.00 6.45
CA LYS A 83 2.27 -7.18 5.66
C LYS A 83 1.30 -7.58 4.54
N GLY A 84 0.05 -7.16 4.61
CA GLY A 84 -0.92 -7.28 3.52
C GLY A 84 -0.91 -6.11 2.53
N SER A 85 -0.05 -5.10 2.73
CA SER A 85 0.07 -3.95 1.82
C SER A 85 0.87 -4.31 0.57
N THR A 86 0.35 -3.97 -0.60
CA THR A 86 1.07 -4.11 -1.87
C THR A 86 2.28 -3.20 -1.93
N SER A 87 2.07 -1.89 -1.81
CA SER A 87 3.11 -0.86 -1.98
C SER A 87 3.97 -0.66 -0.74
N GLY A 88 3.40 -0.89 0.45
CA GLY A 88 4.13 -0.72 1.70
C GLY A 88 4.95 -1.94 2.10
N TYR A 89 4.65 -3.12 1.54
CA TYR A 89 5.33 -4.34 1.95
C TYR A 89 5.74 -5.23 0.77
N LEU A 90 4.78 -5.82 0.04
CA LEU A 90 5.10 -6.87 -0.94
C LEU A 90 6.11 -6.41 -1.99
N ILE A 91 5.84 -5.29 -2.65
CA ILE A 91 6.66 -4.81 -3.76
C ILE A 91 8.04 -4.33 -3.30
N PRO A 92 8.17 -3.54 -2.22
CA PRO A 92 9.48 -3.22 -1.65
C PRO A 92 10.26 -4.45 -1.17
N LEU A 93 9.61 -5.41 -0.51
CA LEU A 93 10.25 -6.64 -0.08
C LEU A 93 10.78 -7.44 -1.28
N HIS A 94 9.95 -7.60 -2.33
CA HIS A 94 10.34 -8.27 -3.56
C HIS A 94 11.56 -7.58 -4.20
N PHE A 95 11.58 -6.24 -4.24
CA PHE A 95 12.74 -5.50 -4.72
C PHE A 95 14.00 -5.83 -3.93
N PHE A 96 13.97 -5.82 -2.59
CA PHE A 96 15.13 -6.17 -1.77
C PHE A 96 15.60 -7.60 -2.03
N MET A 97 14.66 -8.54 -2.11
CA MET A 97 14.98 -9.96 -2.39
C MET A 97 15.64 -10.14 -3.77
N GLN A 98 15.19 -9.42 -4.80
CA GLN A 98 15.82 -9.43 -6.11
C GLN A 98 17.25 -8.87 -6.10
N GLN A 99 17.56 -7.98 -5.15
CA GLN A 99 18.91 -7.47 -4.94
C GLN A 99 19.76 -8.39 -4.03
N GLY A 100 19.23 -9.56 -3.65
CA GLY A 100 19.93 -10.49 -2.73
C GLY A 100 19.96 -9.98 -1.28
N ILE A 101 19.08 -9.04 -0.90
CA ILE A 101 19.05 -8.42 0.42
C ILE A 101 17.89 -8.99 1.23
N ASP A 102 18.21 -9.51 2.40
CA ASP A 102 17.27 -9.80 3.46
C ASP A 102 17.15 -8.55 4.34
N PRO A 103 16.01 -7.82 4.32
CA PRO A 103 15.87 -6.57 5.07
C PRO A 103 16.11 -6.73 6.57
N GLU A 104 15.69 -7.86 7.16
CA GLU A 104 15.86 -8.12 8.61
C GLU A 104 17.33 -8.30 9.02
N LYS A 105 18.20 -8.64 8.07
CA LYS A 105 19.65 -8.76 8.29
C LYS A 105 20.43 -7.54 7.82
N HIS A 106 19.91 -6.81 6.85
CA HIS A 106 20.57 -5.64 6.27
C HIS A 106 20.37 -4.40 7.13
N PHE A 107 19.14 -4.14 7.54
CA PHE A 107 18.81 -3.00 8.38
C PHE A 107 19.05 -3.32 9.86
N GLY A 108 19.47 -2.32 10.62
CA GLY A 108 19.65 -2.46 12.07
C GLY A 108 18.32 -2.56 12.82
N ARG A 109 17.27 -2.01 12.22
CA ARG A 109 15.90 -2.08 12.74
C ARG A 109 14.91 -2.05 11.59
N VAL A 110 13.98 -3.01 11.56
CA VAL A 110 12.82 -3.02 10.68
C VAL A 110 11.56 -2.73 11.50
N VAL A 111 10.72 -1.83 11.00
CA VAL A 111 9.47 -1.41 11.65
C VAL A 111 8.31 -1.67 10.69
N TYR A 112 7.16 -2.08 11.22
CA TYR A 112 5.92 -2.26 10.46
C TYR A 112 4.87 -1.29 10.99
N THR A 113 4.35 -0.40 10.14
CA THR A 113 3.38 0.62 10.57
C THR A 113 2.52 1.14 9.41
N LYS A 114 1.62 2.08 9.66
CA LYS A 114 0.73 2.68 8.65
C LYS A 114 1.48 3.67 7.77
N HIS A 115 1.07 3.80 6.50
CA HIS A 115 1.69 4.69 5.51
C HIS A 115 1.90 6.14 6.00
N GLN A 116 0.86 6.74 6.59
CA GLN A 116 0.96 8.10 7.14
C GLN A 116 2.00 8.20 8.27
N ALA A 117 2.07 7.17 9.13
CA ALA A 117 3.07 7.13 10.20
C ALA A 117 4.49 6.98 9.65
N ILE A 118 4.67 6.19 8.56
CA ILE A 118 5.97 6.09 7.86
C ILE A 118 6.42 7.47 7.39
N GLN A 119 5.56 8.19 6.65
CA GLN A 119 5.88 9.53 6.16
C GLN A 119 6.22 10.51 7.30
N THR A 120 5.40 10.53 8.33
CA THR A 120 5.62 11.42 9.50
C THR A 120 6.95 11.11 10.20
N GLN A 121 7.26 9.84 10.43
CA GLN A 121 8.47 9.42 11.14
C GLN A 121 9.74 9.62 10.29
N VAL A 122 9.65 9.36 8.97
CA VAL A 122 10.76 9.61 8.05
C VAL A 122 11.04 11.12 7.98
N THR A 123 10.03 11.96 7.77
CA THR A 123 10.21 13.42 7.67
C THR A 123 10.68 14.04 8.98
N ALA A 124 10.36 13.45 10.12
CA ALA A 124 10.89 13.83 11.43
C ALA A 124 12.32 13.33 11.70
N GLY A 125 12.88 12.45 10.84
CA GLY A 125 14.20 11.85 11.03
C GLY A 125 14.23 10.75 12.11
N GLN A 126 13.08 10.21 12.48
CA GLN A 126 12.96 9.11 13.46
C GLN A 126 13.22 7.75 12.81
N ILE A 127 13.01 7.64 11.50
CA ILE A 127 13.27 6.48 10.65
C ILE A 127 14.07 6.96 9.44
N ASP A 128 15.13 6.24 9.06
CA ASP A 128 16.01 6.66 7.98
C ASP A 128 15.36 6.55 6.60
N ALA A 129 14.61 5.47 6.35
CA ALA A 129 13.88 5.27 5.11
C ALA A 129 12.62 4.41 5.33
N GLY A 130 11.67 4.49 4.40
CA GLY A 130 10.45 3.68 4.50
C GLY A 130 9.71 3.52 3.18
N ALA A 131 8.88 2.49 3.13
CA ALA A 131 8.05 2.15 1.98
C ALA A 131 6.68 2.83 2.07
N ASP A 132 6.23 3.40 0.96
CA ASP A 132 4.94 4.10 0.86
C ASP A 132 4.40 4.00 -0.57
N PHE A 133 3.38 4.77 -0.90
CA PHE A 133 2.91 4.96 -2.25
C PHE A 133 2.79 6.45 -2.60
N ASN A 134 2.95 6.72 -3.89
CA ASN A 134 3.07 8.08 -4.42
C ASN A 134 1.90 9.00 -4.01
N ARG A 135 0.65 8.50 -4.03
CA ARG A 135 -0.53 9.30 -3.70
C ARG A 135 -0.61 9.67 -2.22
N ASN A 136 -0.30 8.75 -1.30
CA ASN A 136 -0.27 9.09 0.14
C ASN A 136 0.71 10.23 0.39
N ARG A 137 1.93 10.11 -0.16
CA ARG A 137 2.93 11.17 -0.05
C ARG A 137 2.41 12.50 -0.61
N SER A 138 1.84 12.51 -1.83
CA SER A 138 1.30 13.74 -2.43
C SER A 138 0.19 14.35 -1.59
N THR A 139 -0.77 13.54 -1.15
CA THR A 139 -1.88 14.01 -0.30
C THR A 139 -1.38 14.61 1.01
N MET A 140 -0.41 13.97 1.67
CA MET A 140 0.15 14.52 2.92
C MET A 140 0.88 15.84 2.70
N ILE A 141 1.52 16.04 1.54
CA ILE A 141 2.14 17.31 1.16
C ILE A 141 1.05 18.37 0.90
N ASP A 142 0.04 18.05 0.10
CA ASP A 142 -1.05 18.94 -0.27
C ASP A 142 -1.87 19.39 0.96
N GLN A 143 -1.98 18.53 1.96
CA GLN A 143 -2.62 18.81 3.25
C GLN A 143 -1.69 19.55 4.25
N GLY A 144 -0.43 19.78 3.90
CA GLY A 144 0.55 20.42 4.78
C GLY A 144 1.00 19.58 5.98
N LEU A 145 0.72 18.28 5.96
CA LEU A 145 1.09 17.34 7.03
C LEU A 145 2.59 17.01 7.03
N ILE A 146 3.22 17.08 5.86
CA ILE A 146 4.66 16.91 5.66
C ILE A 146 5.18 17.92 4.64
N GLN A 147 6.46 18.25 4.71
CA GLN A 147 7.14 19.08 3.72
C GLN A 147 7.76 18.20 2.63
N ALA A 148 7.58 18.57 1.36
CA ALA A 148 8.08 17.82 0.22
C ALA A 148 9.60 17.59 0.26
N GLU A 149 10.35 18.60 0.71
CA GLU A 149 11.82 18.61 0.82
C GLU A 149 12.31 17.62 1.88
N ARG A 150 11.46 17.28 2.84
CA ARG A 150 11.80 16.33 3.91
C ARG A 150 11.42 14.88 3.59
N SER A 151 10.72 14.64 2.48
CA SER A 151 10.35 13.30 2.00
C SER A 151 10.89 13.09 0.59
N LYS A 152 12.16 12.70 0.52
CA LYS A 152 12.84 12.44 -0.75
C LYS A 152 12.51 11.03 -1.25
N VAL A 153 11.96 10.91 -2.44
CA VAL A 153 11.77 9.62 -3.11
C VAL A 153 13.10 9.16 -3.68
N ILE A 154 13.55 7.96 -3.27
CA ILE A 154 14.81 7.34 -3.72
C ILE A 154 14.58 6.11 -4.60
N TRP A 155 13.35 5.59 -4.65
CA TRP A 155 12.97 4.47 -5.51
C TRP A 155 11.47 4.52 -5.83
N GLN A 156 11.11 4.03 -7.02
CA GLN A 156 9.73 3.88 -7.46
C GLN A 156 9.58 2.56 -8.23
N SER A 157 8.47 1.88 -8.03
CA SER A 157 8.12 0.64 -8.74
C SER A 157 7.68 0.88 -10.18
N ALA A 158 7.53 -0.19 -10.95
CA ALA A 158 6.63 -0.22 -12.09
C ALA A 158 5.20 0.12 -11.68
N PRO A 159 4.30 0.51 -12.62
CA PRO A 159 2.90 0.78 -12.31
C PRO A 159 2.22 -0.42 -11.63
N LEU A 160 1.42 -0.15 -10.62
CA LEU A 160 0.62 -1.12 -9.89
C LEU A 160 -0.86 -0.85 -10.16
N PRO A 161 -1.71 -1.88 -10.30
CA PRO A 161 -3.13 -1.67 -10.44
C PRO A 161 -3.69 -1.03 -9.17
N ASN A 162 -4.70 -0.18 -9.31
CA ASN A 162 -5.40 0.41 -8.16
C ASN A 162 -6.20 -0.65 -7.37
N ASP A 163 -6.73 -0.20 -6.23
CA ASP A 163 -7.50 -1.02 -5.31
C ASP A 163 -8.70 -1.67 -5.99
N ALA A 164 -8.97 -2.90 -5.59
CA ALA A 164 -10.09 -3.69 -6.03
C ALA A 164 -11.28 -3.53 -5.08
N VAL A 165 -12.49 -3.47 -5.65
CA VAL A 165 -13.70 -3.77 -4.92
C VAL A 165 -13.94 -5.27 -5.08
N ALA A 166 -13.76 -5.99 -3.99
CA ALA A 166 -13.95 -7.44 -3.93
C ALA A 166 -15.24 -7.77 -3.18
N VAL A 167 -15.87 -8.87 -3.56
CA VAL A 167 -17.04 -9.40 -2.89
C VAL A 167 -16.80 -10.82 -2.38
N SER A 168 -17.56 -11.22 -1.35
CA SER A 168 -17.51 -12.58 -0.83
C SER A 168 -17.92 -13.60 -1.90
N ALA A 169 -17.42 -14.83 -1.77
CA ALA A 169 -17.81 -15.94 -2.65
C ALA A 169 -19.34 -16.19 -2.64
N ALA A 170 -19.98 -15.95 -1.49
CA ALA A 170 -21.44 -16.09 -1.36
C ALA A 170 -22.19 -15.03 -2.19
N LEU A 171 -21.81 -13.74 -2.04
CA LEU A 171 -22.42 -12.66 -2.81
C LEU A 171 -22.15 -12.83 -4.30
N PHE A 172 -20.98 -13.27 -4.71
CA PHE A 172 -20.62 -13.43 -6.13
C PHE A 172 -21.50 -14.44 -6.87
N LYS A 173 -22.13 -15.38 -6.17
CA LYS A 173 -23.10 -16.32 -6.76
C LYS A 173 -24.40 -15.64 -7.21
N ASP A 174 -24.80 -14.59 -6.53
CA ASP A 174 -25.97 -13.76 -6.92
C ASP A 174 -25.56 -12.73 -7.98
N LYS A 175 -25.66 -13.13 -9.26
CA LYS A 175 -25.27 -12.26 -10.38
C LYS A 175 -26.11 -11.00 -10.51
N ALA A 176 -27.37 -11.05 -10.08
CA ALA A 176 -28.26 -9.87 -10.08
C ALA A 176 -27.79 -8.85 -9.03
N LEU A 177 -27.43 -9.32 -7.84
CA LEU A 177 -26.89 -8.45 -6.79
C LEU A 177 -25.52 -7.89 -7.17
N VAL A 178 -24.61 -8.71 -7.73
CA VAL A 178 -23.31 -8.24 -8.26
C VAL A 178 -23.52 -7.11 -9.27
N LYS A 179 -24.43 -7.30 -10.23
CA LYS A 179 -24.72 -6.26 -11.24
C LYS A 179 -25.21 -4.96 -10.58
N ARG A 180 -26.13 -5.04 -9.61
CA ARG A 180 -26.60 -3.88 -8.86
C ARG A 180 -25.47 -3.17 -8.10
N VAL A 181 -24.55 -3.91 -7.50
CA VAL A 181 -23.36 -3.35 -6.83
C VAL A 181 -22.49 -2.62 -7.85
N GLN A 182 -22.22 -3.22 -9.00
CA GLN A 182 -21.42 -2.60 -10.06
C GLN A 182 -22.07 -1.31 -10.59
N ASP A 183 -23.39 -1.32 -10.83
CA ASP A 183 -24.15 -0.16 -11.31
C ASP A 183 -24.10 0.98 -10.28
N ALA A 184 -24.33 0.66 -9.00
CA ALA A 184 -24.25 1.63 -7.92
C ALA A 184 -22.84 2.24 -7.80
N LEU A 185 -21.78 1.43 -7.92
CA LEU A 185 -20.39 1.92 -7.89
C LEU A 185 -20.09 2.84 -9.08
N GLN A 186 -20.62 2.55 -10.27
CA GLN A 186 -20.46 3.41 -11.46
C GLN A 186 -21.21 4.73 -11.32
N GLU A 187 -22.40 4.72 -10.72
CA GLU A 187 -23.20 5.93 -10.50
C GLU A 187 -22.58 6.82 -9.41
N VAL A 188 -22.15 6.23 -8.30
CA VAL A 188 -21.65 6.97 -7.14
C VAL A 188 -20.16 7.32 -7.29
N GLY A 189 -19.37 6.47 -7.96
CA GLY A 189 -17.93 6.60 -8.09
C GLY A 189 -17.42 8.00 -8.49
N PRO A 190 -17.98 8.64 -9.53
CA PRO A 190 -17.60 9.99 -9.93
C PRO A 190 -17.89 11.07 -8.88
N GLN A 191 -18.80 10.80 -7.94
CA GLN A 191 -19.22 11.72 -6.89
C GLN A 191 -18.41 11.53 -5.59
N LEU A 192 -17.74 10.38 -5.45
CA LEU A 192 -16.94 10.08 -4.27
C LEU A 192 -15.61 10.86 -4.32
N LYS A 193 -15.42 11.76 -3.36
CA LYS A 193 -14.12 12.32 -3.06
C LYS A 193 -13.35 11.32 -2.18
N ILE A 194 -12.92 10.21 -2.78
CA ILE A 194 -12.08 9.24 -2.06
C ILE A 194 -10.73 9.92 -1.83
N GLN A 195 -10.44 10.23 -0.57
CA GLN A 195 -9.08 10.61 -0.18
C GLN A 195 -8.22 9.34 -0.19
N PRO A 196 -7.01 9.43 -0.75
CA PRO A 196 -6.08 8.32 -0.79
C PRO A 196 -5.60 7.89 0.58
#